data_8796f8276ba3cb94c0d97b8f81b88205
#
_entry.id   8796f8276ba3cb94c0d97b8f81b88205
#
_cell.length_a   1.000
_cell.length_b   1.000
_cell.length_c   1.000
_cell.angle_alpha   90.00
_cell.angle_beta   90.00
_cell.angle_gamma   90.00
#
_symmetry.space_group_name_H-M   'P 1'
#
loop_
_entity.id
_entity.type
_entity.pdbx_description
1 polymer ?
#
loop_
_entity_poly.entity_id
_entity_poly.type
_entity_poly.pdbx_seq_one_letter_code
_entity_poly.pdbx_strand_id
1 'polypeptide(L)'
;MTEDTHKKILFKYYSTYLEEIVSETMWAEIIDLEKGYFKLDNIPFFGPLIATDDIFRAEYDENEKTFMHKETIESSGNSIVQVLVLEKEFDAAIIREKLKAINCISEVLNDTFFAVEIVRNTDYSLVKSILNEYDSQAIIEFAEPCLSEKHRTDLLKN
;
A
#
# COMPACT_ATOMS: atom_id res chain seq x y z
N MET A 1 -1.98 5.42 -18.45
CA MET A 1 -0.53 5.46 -18.21
C MET A 1 0.21 5.11 -19.47
N THR A 2 1.24 5.85 -19.80
CA THR A 2 2.08 5.57 -20.95
C THR A 2 3.52 5.39 -20.50
N GLU A 3 4.32 4.68 -21.28
CA GLU A 3 5.74 4.50 -20.98
C GLU A 3 6.53 5.81 -21.00
N ASP A 4 6.01 6.85 -21.65
CA ASP A 4 6.64 8.17 -21.69
C ASP A 4 6.54 8.89 -20.34
N THR A 5 5.53 8.60 -19.54
CA THR A 5 5.30 9.25 -18.25
C THR A 5 5.50 8.31 -17.07
N HIS A 6 5.42 7.01 -17.29
CA HIS A 6 5.46 5.99 -16.25
C HIS A 6 6.43 4.87 -16.60
N LYS A 7 6.96 4.24 -15.56
CA LYS A 7 7.79 3.03 -15.69
C LYS A 7 7.29 1.99 -14.69
N LYS A 8 7.52 0.73 -15.01
CA LYS A 8 7.32 -0.36 -14.05
C LYS A 8 8.58 -0.48 -13.22
N ILE A 9 8.41 -0.50 -11.92
CA ILE A 9 9.51 -0.57 -10.95
C ILE A 9 9.39 -1.87 -10.19
N LEU A 10 10.51 -2.58 -10.06
CA LEU A 10 10.58 -3.81 -9.29
C LEU A 10 10.93 -3.50 -7.83
N PHE A 11 10.13 -4.02 -6.92
CA PHE A 11 10.35 -3.93 -5.48
C PHE A 11 10.64 -5.32 -4.97
N LYS A 12 11.80 -5.51 -4.34
CA LYS A 12 12.17 -6.77 -3.69
C LYS A 12 12.39 -6.52 -2.21
N TYR A 13 11.80 -7.38 -1.39
CA TYR A 13 11.96 -7.27 0.07
C TYR A 13 11.78 -8.63 0.71
N TYR A 14 12.35 -8.79 1.90
CA TYR A 14 12.22 -10.02 2.67
C TYR A 14 10.91 -9.99 3.44
N SER A 15 10.07 -11.01 3.24
CA SER A 15 8.83 -11.18 3.99
C SER A 15 9.10 -12.06 5.20
N THR A 16 8.95 -11.50 6.40
CA THR A 16 9.10 -12.28 7.64
C THR A 16 7.99 -13.30 7.80
N TYR A 17 6.81 -13.01 7.25
CA TYR A 17 5.66 -13.92 7.27
C TYR A 17 5.89 -15.14 6.39
N LEU A 18 6.35 -14.92 5.16
CA LEU A 18 6.61 -16.00 4.20
C LEU A 18 8.00 -16.61 4.33
N GLU A 19 8.90 -15.97 5.09
CA GLU A 19 10.28 -16.35 5.28
C GLU A 19 11.06 -16.47 3.95
N GLU A 20 10.73 -15.59 3.02
CA GLU A 20 11.38 -15.56 1.70
C GLU A 20 11.42 -14.15 1.13
N ILE A 21 12.23 -13.96 0.09
CA ILE A 21 12.25 -12.72 -0.66
C ILE A 21 11.03 -12.72 -1.60
N VAL A 22 10.22 -11.69 -1.49
CA VAL A 22 9.07 -11.47 -2.37
C VAL A 22 9.35 -10.28 -3.27
N SER A 23 8.74 -10.28 -4.43
CA SER A 23 8.85 -9.19 -5.37
C SER A 23 7.49 -8.73 -5.85
N GLU A 24 7.42 -7.45 -6.14
CA GLU A 24 6.20 -6.82 -6.63
C GLU A 24 6.60 -5.78 -7.68
N THR A 25 5.95 -5.79 -8.83
CA THR A 25 6.20 -4.80 -9.88
C THR A 25 5.05 -3.82 -9.89
N MET A 26 5.38 -2.54 -9.78
CA MET A 26 4.37 -1.49 -9.69
C MET A 26 4.67 -0.33 -10.63
N TRP A 27 3.61 0.34 -11.08
CA TRP A 27 3.74 1.53 -11.90
C TRP A 27 4.16 2.73 -11.06
N ALA A 28 5.02 3.56 -11.63
CA ALA A 28 5.44 4.82 -11.03
C ALA A 28 5.58 5.90 -12.08
N GLU A 29 5.17 7.11 -11.72
CA GLU A 29 5.33 8.29 -12.56
C GLU A 29 6.77 8.76 -12.52
N ILE A 30 7.33 9.12 -13.68
CA ILE A 30 8.68 9.65 -13.78
C ILE A 30 8.68 11.09 -13.25
N ILE A 31 9.48 11.36 -12.23
CA ILE A 31 9.69 12.71 -11.71
C ILE A 31 10.97 13.30 -12.30
N ASP A 32 12.07 12.56 -12.24
CA ASP A 32 13.36 12.96 -12.80
C ASP A 32 14.11 11.70 -13.18
N LEU A 33 14.04 11.32 -14.45
CA LEU A 33 14.62 10.08 -14.93
C LEU A 33 16.15 10.04 -14.76
N GLU A 34 16.81 11.18 -14.96
CA GLU A 34 18.25 11.28 -14.81
C GLU A 34 18.72 10.97 -13.40
N LYS A 35 17.98 11.47 -12.39
CA LYS A 35 18.26 11.21 -10.98
C LYS A 35 17.69 9.88 -10.49
N GLY A 36 16.83 9.26 -11.29
CA GLY A 36 16.14 8.04 -10.89
C GLY A 36 15.00 8.26 -9.91
N TYR A 37 14.35 9.42 -9.96
CA TYR A 37 13.25 9.75 -9.07
C TYR A 37 11.90 9.45 -9.70
N PHE A 38 11.08 8.76 -8.93
CA PHE A 38 9.76 8.31 -9.34
C PHE A 38 8.74 8.55 -8.23
N LYS A 39 7.47 8.62 -8.61
CA LYS A 39 6.35 8.75 -7.69
C LYS A 39 5.47 7.52 -7.84
N LEU A 40 5.23 6.79 -6.75
CA LEU A 40 4.44 5.56 -6.81
C LEU A 40 3.00 5.85 -7.23
N ASP A 41 2.56 5.18 -8.31
CA ASP A 41 1.21 5.33 -8.87
C ASP A 41 0.52 3.96 -8.89
N ASN A 42 0.49 3.33 -7.71
CA ASN A 42 0.00 1.96 -7.53
C ASN A 42 -0.27 1.75 -6.04
N ILE A 43 -1.26 0.94 -5.73
CA ILE A 43 -1.48 0.50 -4.34
C ILE A 43 -0.67 -0.77 -4.13
N PRO A 44 0.33 -0.78 -3.22
CA PRO A 44 1.12 -2.00 -2.98
C PRO A 44 0.29 -3.08 -2.29
N PHE A 45 0.44 -4.33 -2.74
CA PHE A 45 -0.17 -5.46 -2.04
C PHE A 45 0.72 -5.97 -0.91
N PHE A 46 2.02 -6.01 -1.12
CA PHE A 46 2.96 -6.67 -0.20
C PHE A 46 4.04 -5.73 0.31
N GLY A 47 4.33 -4.66 -0.42
CA GLY A 47 5.44 -3.76 -0.11
C GLY A 47 5.33 -3.11 1.26
N PRO A 48 6.32 -3.30 2.14
CA PRO A 48 6.38 -2.58 3.40
C PRO A 48 6.97 -1.18 3.18
N LEU A 49 6.62 -0.26 4.05
CA LEU A 49 7.23 1.08 4.13
C LEU A 49 7.14 1.91 2.84
N ILE A 50 6.16 1.62 1.98
CA ILE A 50 5.89 2.48 0.83
C ILE A 50 4.38 2.62 0.64
N ALA A 51 3.95 3.81 0.26
CA ALA A 51 2.55 4.12 0.00
C ALA A 51 2.41 4.85 -1.32
N THR A 52 1.19 4.91 -1.81
CA THR A 52 0.85 5.69 -3.01
C THR A 52 1.34 7.12 -2.88
N ASP A 53 1.79 7.66 -4.01
CA ASP A 53 2.34 9.02 -4.14
C ASP A 53 3.65 9.28 -3.39
N ASP A 54 4.25 8.28 -2.75
CA ASP A 54 5.59 8.43 -2.20
C ASP A 54 6.58 8.66 -3.35
N ILE A 55 7.54 9.55 -3.13
CA ILE A 55 8.63 9.78 -4.07
C ILE A 55 9.82 8.93 -3.61
N PHE A 56 10.38 8.17 -4.54
CA PHE A 56 11.47 7.26 -4.25
C PHE A 56 12.52 7.30 -5.35
N ARG A 57 13.70 6.75 -5.03
CA ARG A 57 14.78 6.58 -6.00
C ARG A 57 14.83 5.11 -6.43
N ALA A 58 15.01 4.91 -7.72
CA ALA A 58 15.21 3.59 -8.30
C ALA A 58 16.42 3.63 -9.24
N GLU A 59 17.07 2.48 -9.40
CA GLU A 59 18.20 2.32 -10.32
C GLU A 59 17.91 1.20 -11.30
N TYR A 60 18.36 1.37 -12.53
CA TYR A 60 18.22 0.31 -13.53
C TYR A 60 19.16 -0.85 -13.20
N ASP A 61 18.58 -2.05 -13.16
CA ASP A 61 19.32 -3.29 -12.88
C ASP A 61 19.48 -4.08 -14.17
N GLU A 62 20.72 -4.31 -14.59
CA GLU A 62 21.02 -5.01 -15.84
C GLU A 62 20.60 -6.48 -15.81
N ASN A 63 20.64 -7.11 -14.63
CA ASN A 63 20.26 -8.52 -14.49
C ASN A 63 18.74 -8.69 -14.56
N GLU A 64 18.00 -7.81 -13.90
CA GLU A 64 16.53 -7.83 -13.89
C GLU A 64 15.94 -7.13 -15.13
N LYS A 65 16.77 -6.34 -15.82
CA LYS A 65 16.38 -5.56 -17.00
C LYS A 65 15.21 -4.61 -16.73
N THR A 66 15.19 -4.05 -15.53
CA THR A 66 14.18 -3.08 -15.12
C THR A 66 14.74 -2.19 -14.01
N PHE A 67 14.00 -1.11 -13.70
CA PHE A 67 14.33 -0.27 -12.56
C PHE A 67 13.96 -0.99 -11.26
N MET A 68 14.85 -0.89 -10.26
CA MET A 68 14.63 -1.46 -8.93
C MET A 68 14.58 -0.35 -7.89
N HIS A 69 13.59 -0.42 -7.01
CA HIS A 69 13.44 0.50 -5.88
C HIS A 69 14.68 0.42 -4.97
N LYS A 70 15.16 1.59 -4.55
CA LYS A 70 16.30 1.69 -3.63
C LYS A 70 15.92 2.32 -2.29
N GLU A 71 15.30 3.50 -2.32
CA GLU A 71 14.94 4.20 -1.07
C GLU A 71 13.81 5.19 -1.31
N THR A 72 13.02 5.44 -0.27
CA THR A 72 12.01 6.49 -0.31
C THR A 72 12.67 7.83 0.01
N ILE A 73 12.41 8.82 -0.83
CA ILE A 73 12.95 10.18 -0.70
C ILE A 73 11.98 11.07 0.08
N GLU A 74 10.70 10.97 -0.22
CA GLU A 74 9.67 11.81 0.38
C GLU A 74 8.38 11.03 0.57
N SER A 75 7.88 11.00 1.82
CA SER A 75 6.60 10.37 2.13
C SER A 75 5.45 11.27 1.68
N SER A 76 4.44 10.68 1.06
CA SER A 76 3.20 11.39 0.68
C SER A 76 2.32 11.72 1.88
N GLY A 77 2.49 11.01 2.97
CA GLY A 77 1.58 11.05 4.11
C GLY A 77 0.41 10.09 3.97
N ASN A 78 0.28 9.41 2.83
CA ASN A 78 -0.71 8.35 2.65
C ASN A 78 -0.27 7.09 3.39
N SER A 79 -1.22 6.22 3.69
CA SER A 79 -0.95 4.93 4.33
C SER A 79 -1.49 3.79 3.50
N ILE A 80 -0.96 2.60 3.76
CA ILE A 80 -1.42 1.35 3.16
C ILE A 80 -1.76 0.39 4.29
N VAL A 81 -2.91 -0.25 4.18
CA VAL A 81 -3.37 -1.29 5.08
C VAL A 81 -3.65 -2.54 4.26
N GLN A 82 -3.29 -3.69 4.80
CA GLN A 82 -3.58 -4.99 4.19
C GLN A 82 -4.66 -5.67 4.99
N VAL A 83 -5.65 -6.25 4.32
CA VAL A 83 -6.77 -6.94 4.97
C VAL A 83 -6.85 -8.37 4.46
N LEU A 84 -6.84 -9.32 5.39
CA LEU A 84 -7.01 -10.74 5.12
C LEU A 84 -8.35 -11.18 5.67
N VAL A 85 -9.22 -11.70 4.81
CA VAL A 85 -10.54 -12.21 5.20
C VAL A 85 -10.38 -13.66 5.67
N LEU A 86 -10.74 -13.94 6.90
CA LEU A 86 -10.60 -15.25 7.53
C LEU A 86 -11.87 -16.08 7.39
N GLU A 87 -13.04 -15.45 7.47
CA GLU A 87 -14.31 -16.14 7.38
C GLU A 87 -14.68 -16.42 5.93
N LYS A 88 -14.76 -17.70 5.59
CA LYS A 88 -14.93 -18.18 4.22
C LYS A 88 -16.16 -17.65 3.51
N GLU A 89 -17.27 -17.51 4.22
CA GLU A 89 -18.55 -17.07 3.65
C GLU A 89 -18.73 -15.55 3.66
N PHE A 90 -17.76 -14.82 4.18
CA PHE A 90 -17.87 -13.36 4.29
C PHE A 90 -17.51 -12.67 2.98
N ASP A 91 -18.36 -11.73 2.56
CA ASP A 91 -18.12 -10.92 1.36
C ASP A 91 -17.29 -9.69 1.72
N ALA A 92 -16.05 -9.67 1.26
CA ALA A 92 -15.12 -8.57 1.50
C ALA A 92 -15.64 -7.22 0.99
N ALA A 93 -16.54 -7.23 0.00
CA ALA A 93 -17.14 -6.00 -0.53
C ALA A 93 -17.84 -5.17 0.54
N ILE A 94 -18.33 -5.81 1.58
CA ILE A 94 -19.00 -5.12 2.71
C ILE A 94 -18.03 -4.14 3.37
N ILE A 95 -16.83 -4.61 3.68
CA ILE A 95 -15.80 -3.76 4.31
C ILE A 95 -15.30 -2.71 3.32
N ARG A 96 -15.05 -3.12 2.08
CA ARG A 96 -14.54 -2.21 1.05
C ARG A 96 -15.49 -1.05 0.79
N GLU A 97 -16.81 -1.30 0.78
CA GLU A 97 -17.81 -0.25 0.61
C GLU A 97 -17.85 0.72 1.79
N LYS A 98 -17.69 0.21 3.02
CA LYS A 98 -17.59 1.07 4.20
C LYS A 98 -16.37 1.98 4.13
N LEU A 99 -15.24 1.43 3.70
CA LEU A 99 -14.00 2.20 3.53
C LEU A 99 -14.12 3.22 2.40
N LYS A 100 -14.77 2.84 1.31
CA LYS A 100 -15.02 3.74 0.18
C LYS A 100 -15.86 4.96 0.60
N ALA A 101 -16.81 4.76 1.50
CA ALA A 101 -17.66 5.85 2.01
C ALA A 101 -16.86 6.92 2.76
N ILE A 102 -15.65 6.61 3.21
CA ILE A 102 -14.74 7.56 3.85
C ILE A 102 -13.49 7.80 2.99
N ASN A 103 -13.66 7.67 1.67
CA ASN A 103 -12.65 7.99 0.65
C ASN A 103 -11.42 7.09 0.65
N CYS A 104 -11.54 5.84 1.10
CA CYS A 104 -10.46 4.87 1.02
C CYS A 104 -10.66 3.97 -0.20
N ILE A 105 -9.63 3.90 -1.04
CA ILE A 105 -9.63 3.09 -2.26
C ILE A 105 -8.96 1.76 -1.97
N SER A 106 -9.51 0.67 -2.47
CA SER A 106 -8.93 -0.65 -2.29
C SER A 106 -8.68 -1.36 -3.61
N GLU A 107 -7.64 -2.19 -3.62
CA GLU A 107 -7.27 -3.08 -4.71
C GLU A 107 -7.39 -4.52 -4.24
N VAL A 108 -8.11 -5.33 -5.00
CA VAL A 108 -8.37 -6.73 -4.65
C VAL A 108 -7.34 -7.63 -5.32
N LEU A 109 -6.64 -8.46 -4.52
CA LEU A 109 -5.76 -9.47 -5.05
C LEU A 109 -6.54 -10.76 -5.37
N ASN A 110 -7.38 -11.17 -4.42
CA ASN A 110 -8.24 -12.34 -4.54
C ASN A 110 -9.41 -12.23 -3.55
N ASP A 111 -10.21 -13.28 -3.42
CA ASP A 111 -11.40 -13.27 -2.56
C ASP A 111 -11.11 -13.04 -1.07
N THR A 112 -9.87 -13.28 -0.64
CA THR A 112 -9.50 -13.21 0.78
C THR A 112 -8.51 -12.11 1.11
N PHE A 113 -7.98 -11.40 0.12
CA PHE A 113 -6.94 -10.40 0.39
C PHE A 113 -7.15 -9.15 -0.44
N PHE A 114 -7.10 -8.00 0.21
CA PHE A 114 -7.10 -6.71 -0.46
C PHE A 114 -6.22 -5.71 0.28
N ALA A 115 -5.73 -4.71 -0.46
CA ALA A 115 -4.94 -3.61 0.08
C ALA A 115 -5.75 -2.33 -0.01
N VAL A 116 -5.57 -1.44 0.96
CA VAL A 116 -6.33 -0.19 1.07
C VAL A 116 -5.38 0.99 1.09
N GLU A 117 -5.65 1.97 0.24
CA GLU A 117 -5.01 3.27 0.28
C GLU A 117 -5.79 4.19 1.19
N ILE A 118 -5.13 4.77 2.17
CA ILE A 118 -5.72 5.81 3.02
C ILE A 118 -4.97 7.10 2.75
N VAL A 119 -5.64 8.05 2.08
CA VAL A 119 -5.02 9.32 1.75
C VAL A 119 -4.78 10.15 3.01
N ARG A 120 -3.76 11.01 2.96
CA ARG A 120 -3.32 11.80 4.10
C ARG A 120 -4.45 12.51 4.84
N ASN A 121 -5.41 13.08 4.11
CA ASN A 121 -6.49 13.88 4.70
C ASN A 121 -7.60 13.08 5.38
N THR A 122 -7.63 11.77 5.19
CA THR A 122 -8.60 10.90 5.86
C THR A 122 -8.20 10.72 7.32
N ASP A 123 -9.17 10.80 8.24
CA ASP A 123 -8.94 10.52 9.64
C ASP A 123 -8.79 9.01 9.84
N TYR A 124 -7.59 8.57 10.16
CA TYR A 124 -7.29 7.14 10.30
C TYR A 124 -8.04 6.48 11.45
N SER A 125 -8.46 7.24 12.46
CA SER A 125 -9.24 6.67 13.57
C SER A 125 -10.56 6.06 13.07
N LEU A 126 -11.15 6.63 12.03
CA LEU A 126 -12.36 6.09 11.40
C LEU A 126 -12.10 4.77 10.69
N VAL A 127 -10.97 4.69 9.98
CA VAL A 127 -10.53 3.46 9.31
C VAL A 127 -10.29 2.36 10.33
N LYS A 128 -9.54 2.69 11.37
CA LYS A 128 -9.18 1.75 12.45
C LYS A 128 -10.43 1.21 13.14
N SER A 129 -11.42 2.08 13.37
CA SER A 129 -12.70 1.69 13.98
C SER A 129 -13.44 0.64 13.12
N ILE A 130 -13.49 0.87 11.81
CA ILE A 130 -14.11 -0.09 10.89
C ILE A 130 -13.38 -1.43 10.93
N LEU A 131 -12.05 -1.40 10.81
CA LEU A 131 -11.26 -2.63 10.79
C LEU A 131 -11.35 -3.39 12.10
N ASN A 132 -11.29 -2.70 13.23
CA ASN A 132 -11.39 -3.31 14.55
C ASN A 132 -12.75 -3.99 14.77
N GLU A 133 -13.82 -3.44 14.21
CA GLU A 133 -15.15 -4.05 14.30
C GLU A 133 -15.15 -5.49 13.77
N TYR A 134 -14.51 -5.70 12.62
CA TYR A 134 -14.46 -7.03 11.98
C TYR A 134 -13.34 -7.90 12.54
N ASP A 135 -12.24 -7.29 12.93
CA ASP A 135 -11.12 -8.01 13.56
C ASP A 135 -11.55 -8.61 14.91
N SER A 136 -12.29 -7.86 15.72
CA SER A 136 -12.78 -8.34 17.01
C SER A 136 -13.75 -9.53 16.89
N GLN A 137 -14.38 -9.69 15.76
CA GLN A 137 -15.27 -10.82 15.46
C GLN A 137 -14.54 -11.98 14.78
N ALA A 138 -13.23 -11.89 14.63
CA ALA A 138 -12.40 -12.87 13.91
C ALA A 138 -12.81 -13.08 12.44
N ILE A 139 -13.44 -12.08 11.84
CA ILE A 139 -13.81 -12.11 10.43
C ILE A 139 -12.62 -11.78 9.55
N ILE A 140 -11.77 -10.85 10.01
CA ILE A 140 -10.55 -10.45 9.31
C ILE A 140 -9.36 -10.41 10.25
N GLU A 141 -8.17 -10.36 9.64
CA GLU A 141 -6.95 -9.84 10.24
C GLU A 141 -6.51 -8.69 9.35
N PHE A 142 -5.80 -7.73 9.91
CA PHE A 142 -5.23 -6.66 9.10
C PHE A 142 -3.86 -6.27 9.60
N ALA A 143 -3.05 -5.71 8.69
CA ALA A 143 -1.72 -5.21 8.98
C ALA A 143 -1.58 -3.79 8.46
N GLU A 144 -0.68 -3.04 9.08
CA GLU A 144 -0.39 -1.65 8.74
C GLU A 144 1.06 -1.54 8.25
N PRO A 145 1.38 -2.08 7.05
CA PRO A 145 2.77 -2.12 6.58
C PRO A 145 3.37 -0.75 6.33
N CYS A 146 2.53 0.23 6.02
CA CYS A 146 2.99 1.61 5.84
C CYS A 146 1.96 2.56 6.46
N LEU A 147 2.16 2.90 7.72
CA LEU A 147 1.32 3.84 8.43
C LEU A 147 2.06 5.16 8.59
N SER A 148 1.53 6.22 7.96
CA SER A 148 2.17 7.53 7.98
C SER A 148 2.14 8.16 9.38
N GLU A 149 3.04 9.12 9.58
CA GLU A 149 3.08 9.87 10.83
C GLU A 149 1.76 10.60 11.10
N LYS A 150 1.17 11.19 10.05
CA LYS A 150 -0.13 11.87 10.14
C LYS A 150 -1.20 10.92 10.67
N HIS A 151 -1.28 9.71 10.13
CA HIS A 151 -2.28 8.74 10.52
C HIS A 151 -2.03 8.17 11.92
N ARG A 152 -0.76 8.03 12.32
CA ARG A 152 -0.43 7.67 13.71
C ARG A 152 -0.90 8.74 14.68
N THR A 153 -0.73 10.01 14.30
CA THR A 153 -1.19 11.16 15.10
C THR A 153 -2.71 11.15 15.25
N ASP A 154 -3.45 10.77 14.20
CA ASP A 154 -4.91 10.68 14.27
C ASP A 154 -5.38 9.75 15.39
N LEU A 155 -4.64 8.66 15.65
CA LEU A 155 -4.98 7.70 16.68
C LEU A 155 -4.78 8.24 18.11
N LEU A 156 -3.99 9.30 18.26
CA LEU A 156 -3.69 9.91 19.56
C LEU A 156 -4.68 10.97 19.97
N LYS A 157 -5.62 11.34 19.10
CA LYS A 157 -6.55 12.46 19.34
C LYS A 157 -7.74 12.12 20.21
N ASN A 158 -7.85 10.90 20.68
CA ASN A 158 -8.99 10.47 21.49
C ASN A 158 -8.63 10.33 22.96
#